data_5b03a118012df4c0ef6925324fce6226
#
_entry.id   5b03a118012df4c0ef6925324fce6226
#
_cell.length_a   1.000
_cell.length_b   1.000
_cell.length_c   1.000
_cell.angle_alpha   90.00
_cell.angle_beta   90.00
_cell.angle_gamma   90.00
#
_symmetry.space_group_name_H-M   'P 1'
#
loop_
_entity.id
_entity.type
_entity.pdbx_description
1 polymer ?
#
loop_
_entity_poly.entity_id
_entity_poly.type
_entity_poly.pdbx_seq_one_letter_code
_entity_poly.pdbx_strand_id
1 'polypeptide(L)'
;LYTAKVGEPITSVDIVDTENLIGRCVVAGNVRRSAALAMGAHDDRQYLEMKNDQEKLYHHRWGSNNSFNAVVGMDYTWHAEQSQKNGEPGYIWLDNARTRGRFKDGPRFDDINVAGFNPCVEQQLEDAELCCLVETFPAKHDDYEDYLRTLKIAYLYGKTITLSNTHWPETNAKMLKNRR
;
A
#
# COMPACT_ATOMS: atom_id res chain seq x y z
N LEU A 1 19.04 14.00 8.56
CA LEU A 1 18.99 12.55 8.73
C LEU A 1 20.33 11.91 8.34
N TYR A 2 20.82 12.11 7.12
CA TYR A 2 21.99 11.40 6.60
C TYR A 2 23.34 11.98 7.05
N THR A 3 23.41 13.24 7.43
CA THR A 3 24.67 13.85 7.89
C THR A 3 25.24 13.19 9.15
N ALA A 4 24.35 12.68 10.01
CA ALA A 4 24.73 11.95 11.23
C ALA A 4 25.12 10.48 10.99
N LYS A 5 24.93 9.96 9.77
CA LYS A 5 25.13 8.54 9.40
C LYS A 5 26.22 8.31 8.35
N VAL A 6 27.08 9.30 8.14
CA VAL A 6 28.19 9.14 7.20
C VAL A 6 29.10 7.98 7.64
N GLY A 7 29.21 6.96 6.79
CA GLY A 7 29.97 5.74 7.07
C GLY A 7 29.18 4.59 7.72
N GLU A 8 27.92 4.82 8.09
CA GLU A 8 27.04 3.80 8.65
C GLU A 8 26.15 3.17 7.55
N PRO A 9 25.76 1.90 7.69
CA PRO A 9 24.82 1.26 6.78
C PRO A 9 23.44 1.93 6.83
N ILE A 10 22.78 2.04 5.69
CA ILE A 10 21.38 2.47 5.61
C ILE A 10 20.49 1.30 6.08
N THR A 11 19.61 1.58 7.04
CA THR A 11 18.64 0.62 7.59
C THR A 11 17.28 0.74 6.93
N SER A 12 16.40 -0.26 7.13
CA SER A 12 15.00 -0.20 6.71
C SER A 12 14.28 1.02 7.31
N VAL A 13 14.57 1.37 8.55
CA VAL A 13 14.03 2.56 9.22
C VAL A 13 14.46 3.84 8.51
N ASP A 14 15.71 3.94 8.08
CA ASP A 14 16.19 5.13 7.35
C ASP A 14 15.48 5.31 5.99
N ILE A 15 15.20 4.20 5.31
CA ILE A 15 14.46 4.20 4.03
C ILE A 15 13.05 4.73 4.26
N VAL A 16 12.33 4.17 5.23
CA VAL A 16 10.95 4.57 5.53
C VAL A 16 10.88 6.00 6.07
N ASP A 17 11.80 6.41 6.94
CA ASP A 17 11.87 7.79 7.42
C ASP A 17 12.12 8.77 6.27
N THR A 18 12.95 8.41 5.29
CA THR A 18 13.19 9.23 4.10
C THR A 18 11.94 9.39 3.27
N GLU A 19 11.23 8.31 2.98
CA GLU A 19 9.97 8.34 2.23
C GLU A 19 8.92 9.20 2.95
N ASN A 20 8.77 9.03 4.25
CA ASN A 20 7.86 9.82 5.06
C ASN A 20 8.21 11.33 5.04
N LEU A 21 9.49 11.69 5.07
CA LEU A 21 9.94 13.07 4.96
C LEU A 21 9.65 13.65 3.56
N ILE A 22 9.83 12.86 2.50
CA ILE A 22 9.42 13.24 1.14
C ILE A 22 7.91 13.46 1.09
N GLY A 23 7.11 12.53 1.62
CA GLY A 23 5.66 12.65 1.73
C GLY A 23 5.24 13.92 2.47
N ARG A 24 5.90 14.24 3.58
CA ARG A 24 5.68 15.47 4.33
C ARG A 24 5.96 16.72 3.49
N CYS A 25 7.02 16.72 2.69
CA CYS A 25 7.30 17.82 1.75
C CYS A 25 6.20 17.95 0.70
N VAL A 26 5.70 16.83 0.16
CA VAL A 26 4.63 16.84 -0.84
C VAL A 26 3.35 17.47 -0.30
N VAL A 27 2.99 17.18 0.95
CA VAL A 27 1.74 17.71 1.54
C VAL A 27 1.87 19.10 2.14
N ALA A 28 3.09 19.62 2.34
CA ALA A 28 3.33 20.90 3.00
C ALA A 28 2.66 22.10 2.31
N GLY A 29 2.47 22.03 0.98
CA GLY A 29 1.77 23.06 0.20
C GLY A 29 0.24 22.96 0.22
N ASN A 30 -0.34 21.98 0.91
CA ASN A 30 -1.78 21.72 1.03
C ASN A 30 -2.54 21.56 -0.32
N VAL A 31 -1.82 21.35 -1.42
CA VAL A 31 -2.37 21.12 -2.77
C VAL A 31 -2.34 19.65 -3.16
N ARG A 32 -1.31 18.94 -2.73
CA ARG A 32 -1.12 17.51 -3.00
C ARG A 32 -1.26 16.69 -1.74
N ARG A 33 -1.59 15.44 -1.93
CA ARG A 33 -1.61 14.43 -0.86
C ARG A 33 -0.55 13.38 -1.13
N SER A 34 -0.07 12.76 -0.08
CA SER A 34 0.86 11.64 -0.14
C SER A 34 0.43 10.58 0.84
N ALA A 35 0.50 9.35 0.43
CA ALA A 35 0.33 8.19 1.28
C ALA A 35 1.23 7.08 0.76
N ALA A 36 1.82 6.32 1.67
CA ALA A 36 2.69 5.20 1.36
C ALA A 36 2.29 3.96 2.16
N LEU A 37 2.69 2.80 1.67
CA LEU A 37 2.71 1.56 2.41
C LEU A 37 4.16 1.09 2.49
N ALA A 38 4.72 1.07 3.70
CA ALA A 38 5.99 0.41 3.95
C ALA A 38 5.74 -1.08 4.25
N MET A 39 6.49 -1.96 3.60
CA MET A 39 6.42 -3.40 3.82
C MET A 39 7.80 -3.91 4.27
N GLY A 40 7.89 -4.34 5.51
CA GLY A 40 9.11 -4.86 6.10
C GLY A 40 9.15 -6.38 6.21
N ALA A 41 10.31 -6.93 6.57
CA ALA A 41 10.44 -8.32 6.94
C ALA A 41 9.83 -8.58 8.34
N HIS A 42 9.30 -9.78 8.57
CA HIS A 42 8.66 -10.16 9.83
C HIS A 42 9.63 -10.24 11.01
N ASP A 43 10.91 -10.31 10.75
CA ASP A 43 12.00 -10.41 11.75
C ASP A 43 12.80 -9.11 11.89
N ASP A 44 12.49 -8.06 11.13
CA ASP A 44 13.12 -6.74 11.27
C ASP A 44 12.52 -5.95 12.45
N ARG A 45 13.06 -6.20 13.64
CA ARG A 45 12.59 -5.57 14.87
C ARG A 45 12.64 -4.06 14.85
N GLN A 46 13.69 -3.46 14.28
CA GLN A 46 13.82 -2.00 14.23
C GLN A 46 12.69 -1.37 13.39
N TYR A 47 12.39 -1.97 12.26
CA TYR A 47 11.28 -1.54 11.41
C TYR A 47 9.92 -1.73 12.10
N LEU A 48 9.68 -2.89 12.69
CA LEU A 48 8.41 -3.23 13.33
C LEU A 48 8.08 -2.37 14.54
N GLU A 49 9.10 -1.87 15.24
CA GLU A 49 8.96 -1.02 16.43
C GLU A 49 9.09 0.49 16.13
N MET A 50 9.43 0.90 14.90
CA MET A 50 9.79 2.27 14.60
C MET A 50 8.72 3.30 14.97
N LYS A 51 7.43 2.93 14.89
CA LYS A 51 6.31 3.80 15.23
C LYS A 51 5.96 3.85 16.72
N ASN A 52 6.70 3.12 17.57
CA ASN A 52 6.61 3.31 19.02
C ASN A 52 7.25 4.64 19.47
N ASP A 53 8.12 5.22 18.66
CA ASP A 53 8.70 6.56 18.88
C ASP A 53 7.64 7.64 18.55
N GLN A 54 7.00 8.14 19.60
CA GLN A 54 5.90 9.11 19.48
C GLN A 54 6.35 10.46 18.88
N GLU A 55 7.57 10.92 19.18
CA GLU A 55 8.09 12.16 18.63
C GLU A 55 8.22 12.08 17.11
N LYS A 56 8.84 11.01 16.61
CA LYS A 56 9.00 10.78 15.17
C LYS A 56 7.67 10.45 14.50
N LEU A 57 6.76 9.75 15.20
CA LEU A 57 5.43 9.49 14.70
C LEU A 57 4.70 10.81 14.39
N TYR A 58 4.65 11.74 15.33
CA TYR A 58 4.03 13.05 15.10
C TYR A 58 4.80 13.91 14.09
N HIS A 59 6.12 13.77 14.02
CA HIS A 59 6.93 14.58 13.13
C HIS A 59 6.78 14.17 11.67
N HIS A 60 6.89 12.88 11.32
CA HIS A 60 6.87 12.42 9.93
C HIS A 60 6.36 10.99 9.70
N ARG A 61 6.46 10.05 10.67
CA ARG A 61 6.14 8.63 10.44
C ARG A 61 4.65 8.34 10.26
N TRP A 62 3.81 9.34 10.45
CA TRP A 62 2.38 9.29 10.10
C TRP A 62 2.13 9.16 8.58
N GLY A 63 3.11 9.48 7.74
CA GLY A 63 2.98 9.54 6.29
C GLY A 63 2.88 8.17 5.60
N SER A 64 3.17 7.07 6.30
CA SER A 64 3.03 5.72 5.77
C SER A 64 2.19 4.84 6.69
N ASN A 65 1.47 3.87 6.09
CA ASN A 65 1.02 2.66 6.77
C ASN A 65 2.18 1.68 6.80
N ASN A 66 2.45 1.08 7.95
CA ASN A 66 3.53 0.10 8.09
C ASN A 66 2.94 -1.30 8.26
N SER A 67 3.36 -2.22 7.41
CA SER A 67 2.97 -3.63 7.47
C SER A 67 4.20 -4.52 7.30
N PHE A 68 4.09 -5.79 7.65
CA PHE A 68 5.15 -6.75 7.40
C PHE A 68 4.64 -7.93 6.58
N ASN A 69 5.56 -8.56 5.86
CA ASN A 69 5.26 -9.78 5.12
C ASN A 69 5.17 -10.97 6.08
N ALA A 70 3.93 -11.32 6.44
CA ALA A 70 3.62 -12.42 7.33
C ALA A 70 3.76 -13.77 6.61
N VAL A 71 4.20 -14.79 7.33
CA VAL A 71 4.31 -16.16 6.84
C VAL A 71 3.23 -17.01 7.50
N VAL A 72 2.50 -17.79 6.72
CA VAL A 72 1.45 -18.68 7.25
C VAL A 72 2.07 -19.67 8.25
N GLY A 73 1.51 -19.72 9.46
CA GLY A 73 1.97 -20.62 10.53
C GLY A 73 3.13 -20.11 11.37
N MET A 74 3.61 -18.89 11.16
CA MET A 74 4.60 -18.29 12.07
C MET A 74 3.97 -18.00 13.44
N ASP A 75 4.79 -17.80 14.46
CA ASP A 75 4.33 -17.28 15.75
C ASP A 75 4.03 -15.78 15.65
N TYR A 76 2.77 -15.42 15.83
CA TYR A 76 2.28 -14.04 15.73
C TYR A 76 2.25 -13.32 17.08
N THR A 77 2.55 -13.98 18.19
CA THR A 77 2.34 -13.45 19.56
C THR A 77 2.99 -12.09 19.74
N TRP A 78 4.28 -11.99 19.48
CA TRP A 78 5.00 -10.74 19.62
C TRP A 78 4.49 -9.65 18.66
N HIS A 79 4.16 -10.01 17.41
CA HIS A 79 3.66 -9.06 16.42
C HIS A 79 2.29 -8.50 16.83
N ALA A 80 1.41 -9.35 17.39
CA ALA A 80 0.13 -8.92 17.91
C ALA A 80 0.29 -7.94 19.08
N GLU A 81 1.25 -8.17 19.96
CA GLU A 81 1.59 -7.23 21.04
C GLU A 81 2.06 -5.88 20.52
N GLN A 82 2.82 -5.84 19.42
CA GLN A 82 3.19 -4.56 18.80
C GLN A 82 1.97 -3.85 18.19
N SER A 83 1.17 -4.55 17.41
CA SER A 83 -0.03 -3.99 16.79
C SER A 83 -1.05 -3.49 17.83
N GLN A 84 -1.11 -4.10 19.01
CA GLN A 84 -1.98 -3.65 20.09
C GLN A 84 -1.63 -2.24 20.60
N LYS A 85 -0.37 -1.80 20.48
CA LYS A 85 0.09 -0.52 21.05
C LYS A 85 -0.47 0.70 20.27
N ASN A 86 -0.53 0.61 18.95
CA ASN A 86 -0.91 1.74 18.10
C ASN A 86 -1.64 1.35 16.79
N GLY A 87 -2.03 0.08 16.63
CA GLY A 87 -2.68 -0.41 15.41
C GLY A 87 -1.72 -0.89 14.32
N GLU A 88 -0.42 -0.70 14.49
CA GLU A 88 0.63 -1.11 13.55
C GLU A 88 1.76 -1.88 14.26
N PRO A 89 2.49 -2.75 13.55
CA PRO A 89 2.42 -3.03 12.12
C PRO A 89 1.20 -3.87 11.72
N GLY A 90 0.72 -3.67 10.48
CA GLY A 90 -0.26 -4.53 9.84
C GLY A 90 0.36 -5.81 9.29
N TYR A 91 -0.51 -6.75 8.89
CA TYR A 91 -0.12 -8.07 8.38
C TYR A 91 -0.44 -8.19 6.89
N ILE A 92 0.52 -8.59 6.08
CA ILE A 92 0.34 -8.86 4.66
C ILE A 92 0.90 -10.25 4.34
N TRP A 93 0.07 -11.12 3.76
CA TRP A 93 0.51 -12.42 3.26
C TRP A 93 0.74 -12.33 1.75
N LEU A 94 1.94 -11.86 1.37
CA LEU A 94 2.30 -11.62 -0.02
C LEU A 94 2.20 -12.89 -0.88
N ASP A 95 2.55 -14.05 -0.34
CA ASP A 95 2.44 -15.32 -1.05
C ASP A 95 0.99 -15.71 -1.31
N ASN A 96 0.08 -15.41 -0.39
CA ASN A 96 -1.35 -15.58 -0.63
C ASN A 96 -1.86 -14.63 -1.72
N ALA A 97 -1.41 -13.37 -1.73
CA ALA A 97 -1.75 -12.43 -2.78
C ALA A 97 -1.29 -12.91 -4.16
N ARG A 98 -0.09 -13.48 -4.24
CA ARG A 98 0.48 -14.03 -5.48
C ARG A 98 -0.26 -15.26 -6.01
N THR A 99 -0.74 -16.11 -5.11
CA THR A 99 -1.34 -17.41 -5.47
C THR A 99 -2.86 -17.40 -5.48
N ARG A 100 -3.50 -16.51 -4.73
CA ARG A 100 -4.95 -16.43 -4.52
C ARG A 100 -5.54 -15.06 -4.82
N GLY A 101 -4.79 -14.20 -5.49
CA GLY A 101 -5.27 -12.90 -5.93
C GLY A 101 -6.41 -13.05 -6.93
N ARG A 102 -7.31 -12.04 -6.96
CA ARG A 102 -8.51 -11.99 -7.79
C ARG A 102 -9.62 -12.96 -7.36
N PHE A 103 -10.83 -12.62 -7.71
CA PHE A 103 -12.09 -13.25 -7.28
C PHE A 103 -12.34 -14.61 -7.91
N LYS A 104 -11.52 -15.61 -7.64
CA LYS A 104 -11.76 -16.99 -8.05
C LYS A 104 -11.30 -17.98 -7.00
N ASP A 105 -12.01 -19.07 -6.89
CA ASP A 105 -11.69 -20.15 -5.98
C ASP A 105 -10.39 -20.87 -6.35
N GLY A 106 -9.68 -21.30 -5.34
CA GLY A 106 -8.45 -22.07 -5.47
C GLY A 106 -7.20 -21.26 -5.80
N PRO A 107 -6.03 -21.89 -5.77
CA PRO A 107 -4.77 -21.26 -6.12
C PRO A 107 -4.73 -20.89 -7.61
N ARG A 108 -4.27 -19.68 -7.87
CA ARG A 108 -4.06 -19.15 -9.22
C ARG A 108 -2.75 -18.37 -9.21
N PHE A 109 -2.02 -18.46 -10.29
CA PHE A 109 -0.71 -17.81 -10.41
C PHE A 109 -0.72 -16.63 -11.38
N ASP A 110 -1.89 -16.04 -11.60
CA ASP A 110 -2.04 -14.86 -12.47
C ASP A 110 -1.31 -13.63 -11.93
N ASP A 111 -1.20 -13.55 -10.60
CA ASP A 111 -0.59 -12.44 -9.88
C ASP A 111 0.77 -12.77 -9.25
N ILE A 112 1.47 -13.78 -9.78
CA ILE A 112 2.76 -14.25 -9.23
C ILE A 112 3.83 -13.15 -9.12
N ASN A 113 3.74 -12.10 -9.93
CA ASN A 113 4.68 -10.98 -9.95
C ASN A 113 4.30 -9.84 -8.99
N VAL A 114 3.26 -10.01 -8.17
CA VAL A 114 2.90 -8.99 -7.17
C VAL A 114 4.07 -8.75 -6.24
N ALA A 115 4.49 -7.48 -6.14
CA ALA A 115 5.59 -7.02 -5.31
C ALA A 115 5.12 -6.28 -4.04
N GLY A 116 3.90 -5.73 -4.07
CA GLY A 116 3.35 -4.96 -2.97
C GLY A 116 1.88 -4.61 -3.15
N PHE A 117 1.46 -3.56 -2.46
CA PHE A 117 0.07 -3.10 -2.44
C PHE A 117 0.02 -1.56 -2.49
N ASN A 118 -1.14 -1.02 -2.79
CA ASN A 118 -1.40 0.40 -2.58
C ASN A 118 -1.45 0.73 -1.07
N PRO A 119 -1.43 2.02 -0.66
CA PRO A 119 -1.36 2.41 0.75
C PRO A 119 -2.46 1.87 1.65
N CYS A 120 -3.65 1.62 1.10
CA CYS A 120 -4.81 1.09 1.84
C CYS A 120 -4.87 -0.45 1.86
N VAL A 121 -3.96 -1.14 1.17
CA VAL A 121 -3.79 -2.61 1.13
C VAL A 121 -4.93 -3.36 0.43
N GLU A 122 -5.87 -2.68 -0.20
CA GLU A 122 -6.97 -3.34 -0.92
C GLU A 122 -6.59 -3.78 -2.34
N GLN A 123 -5.51 -3.21 -2.93
CA GLN A 123 -5.09 -3.51 -4.28
C GLN A 123 -3.65 -4.00 -4.33
N GLN A 124 -3.45 -5.24 -4.70
CA GLN A 124 -2.14 -5.81 -4.98
C GLN A 124 -1.57 -5.29 -6.31
N LEU A 125 -0.28 -5.01 -6.34
CA LEU A 125 0.40 -4.37 -7.46
C LEU A 125 1.72 -5.08 -7.79
N GLU A 126 2.05 -5.15 -9.09
CA GLU A 126 3.40 -5.43 -9.56
C GLU A 126 4.26 -4.17 -9.40
N ASP A 127 5.57 -4.32 -9.50
CA ASP A 127 6.48 -3.16 -9.53
C ASP A 127 6.12 -2.22 -10.69
N ALA A 128 6.22 -0.91 -10.45
CA ALA A 128 5.84 0.15 -11.38
C ALA A 128 4.41 0.07 -11.93
N GLU A 129 3.48 -0.61 -11.24
CA GLU A 129 2.07 -0.67 -11.59
C GLU A 129 1.29 0.44 -10.89
N LEU A 130 0.24 0.95 -11.52
CA LEU A 130 -0.66 1.94 -10.96
C LEU A 130 -2.03 1.34 -10.65
N CYS A 131 -2.67 1.91 -9.62
CA CYS A 131 -4.04 1.64 -9.21
C CYS A 131 -4.95 2.80 -9.61
N CYS A 132 -6.10 2.49 -10.23
CA CYS A 132 -7.08 3.48 -10.65
C CYS A 132 -8.23 3.53 -9.66
N LEU A 133 -8.38 4.67 -8.97
CA LEU A 133 -9.41 4.90 -7.98
C LEU A 133 -10.66 5.54 -8.58
N VAL A 134 -11.83 5.04 -8.14
CA VAL A 134 -13.13 5.68 -8.35
C VAL A 134 -13.92 5.58 -7.06
N GLU A 135 -14.46 6.71 -6.62
CA GLU A 135 -15.31 6.76 -5.42
C GLU A 135 -16.79 6.81 -5.81
N THR A 136 -17.63 6.12 -5.05
CA THR A 136 -19.09 6.20 -5.15
C THR A 136 -19.69 6.45 -3.76
N PHE A 137 -20.87 7.07 -3.72
CA PHE A 137 -21.53 7.50 -2.49
C PHE A 137 -22.92 6.88 -2.39
N PRO A 138 -23.08 5.67 -1.81
CA PRO A 138 -24.36 4.95 -1.76
C PRO A 138 -25.52 5.80 -1.20
N ALA A 139 -25.25 6.59 -0.15
CA ALA A 139 -26.25 7.44 0.49
C ALA A 139 -26.76 8.62 -0.38
N LYS A 140 -26.22 8.80 -1.58
CA LYS A 140 -26.66 9.84 -2.54
C LYS A 140 -27.60 9.30 -3.62
N HIS A 141 -28.00 8.04 -3.52
CA HIS A 141 -28.88 7.37 -4.47
C HIS A 141 -30.27 7.15 -3.88
N ASP A 142 -31.28 7.20 -4.74
CA ASP A 142 -32.68 7.07 -4.33
C ASP A 142 -33.01 5.63 -3.90
N ASP A 143 -32.42 4.66 -4.61
CA ASP A 143 -32.61 3.25 -4.34
C ASP A 143 -31.41 2.40 -4.77
N TYR A 144 -31.48 1.08 -4.52
CA TYR A 144 -30.44 0.12 -4.86
C TYR A 144 -30.19 0.02 -6.37
N GLU A 145 -31.21 0.08 -7.18
CA GLU A 145 -31.11 -0.02 -8.63
C GLU A 145 -30.40 1.21 -9.22
N ASP A 146 -30.66 2.39 -8.70
CA ASP A 146 -29.96 3.62 -9.05
C ASP A 146 -28.46 3.51 -8.68
N TYR A 147 -28.17 3.01 -7.49
CA TYR A 147 -26.79 2.78 -7.08
C TYR A 147 -26.06 1.77 -7.98
N LEU A 148 -26.71 0.68 -8.39
CA LEU A 148 -26.11 -0.30 -9.31
C LEU A 148 -25.80 0.30 -10.70
N ARG A 149 -26.64 1.19 -11.21
CA ARG A 149 -26.34 1.93 -12.45
C ARG A 149 -25.08 2.77 -12.30
N THR A 150 -24.96 3.48 -11.20
CA THR A 150 -23.76 4.30 -10.90
C THR A 150 -22.52 3.44 -10.76
N LEU A 151 -22.59 2.32 -10.05
CA LEU A 151 -21.46 1.38 -9.91
C LEU A 151 -20.97 0.87 -11.26
N LYS A 152 -21.90 0.53 -12.18
CA LYS A 152 -21.55 0.09 -13.52
C LYS A 152 -20.78 1.18 -14.28
N ILE A 153 -21.23 2.42 -14.22
CA ILE A 153 -20.56 3.55 -14.87
C ILE A 153 -19.21 3.83 -14.23
N ALA A 154 -19.14 3.84 -12.90
CA ALA A 154 -17.91 4.03 -12.15
C ALA A 154 -16.86 2.96 -12.48
N TYR A 155 -17.28 1.69 -12.56
CA TYR A 155 -16.41 0.61 -12.99
C TYR A 155 -15.88 0.81 -14.42
N LEU A 156 -16.73 1.14 -15.36
CA LEU A 156 -16.33 1.42 -16.75
C LEU A 156 -15.37 2.61 -16.83
N TYR A 157 -15.63 3.66 -16.06
CA TYR A 157 -14.75 4.82 -15.95
C TYR A 157 -13.35 4.42 -15.44
N GLY A 158 -13.27 3.73 -14.29
CA GLY A 158 -12.01 3.26 -13.75
C GLY A 158 -11.24 2.37 -14.75
N LYS A 159 -11.94 1.45 -15.43
CA LYS A 159 -11.31 0.61 -16.46
C LYS A 159 -10.87 1.39 -17.70
N THR A 160 -11.54 2.48 -18.03
CA THR A 160 -11.14 3.35 -19.13
C THR A 160 -9.85 4.12 -18.79
N ILE A 161 -9.69 4.56 -17.53
CA ILE A 161 -8.47 5.23 -17.08
C ILE A 161 -7.23 4.33 -17.26
N THR A 162 -7.35 3.01 -17.12
CA THR A 162 -6.23 2.08 -17.37
C THR A 162 -5.71 2.09 -18.81
N LEU A 163 -6.43 2.72 -19.74
CA LEU A 163 -6.00 2.92 -21.13
C LEU A 163 -5.21 4.21 -21.34
N SER A 164 -5.17 5.07 -20.32
CA SER A 164 -4.43 6.34 -20.40
C SER A 164 -2.93 6.07 -20.32
N ASN A 165 -2.18 6.72 -21.20
CA ASN A 165 -0.73 6.60 -21.21
C ASN A 165 -0.08 7.47 -20.12
N THR A 166 0.91 6.92 -19.46
CA THR A 166 1.86 7.63 -18.61
C THR A 166 3.15 7.90 -19.38
N HIS A 167 4.10 8.59 -18.75
CA HIS A 167 5.46 8.76 -19.30
C HIS A 167 6.30 7.47 -19.27
N TRP A 168 5.80 6.43 -18.65
CA TRP A 168 6.53 5.18 -18.35
C TRP A 168 5.95 4.02 -19.18
N PRO A 169 6.63 3.57 -20.25
CA PRO A 169 6.14 2.49 -21.11
C PRO A 169 5.88 1.17 -20.36
N GLU A 170 6.73 0.84 -19.39
CA GLU A 170 6.56 -0.35 -18.55
C GLU A 170 5.28 -0.30 -17.72
N THR A 171 5.02 0.83 -17.07
CA THR A 171 3.77 1.08 -16.34
C THR A 171 2.55 0.94 -17.24
N ASN A 172 2.60 1.53 -18.45
CA ASN A 172 1.50 1.42 -19.40
C ASN A 172 1.22 -0.04 -19.79
N ALA A 173 2.25 -0.82 -20.05
CA ALA A 173 2.12 -2.24 -20.37
C ALA A 173 1.47 -3.04 -19.22
N LYS A 174 1.88 -2.79 -17.97
CA LYS A 174 1.30 -3.44 -16.78
C LYS A 174 -0.14 -3.02 -16.54
N MET A 175 -0.46 -1.73 -16.69
CA MET A 175 -1.83 -1.25 -16.59
C MET A 175 -2.75 -1.89 -17.61
N LEU A 176 -2.30 -2.03 -18.86
CA LEU A 176 -3.07 -2.72 -19.92
C LEU A 176 -3.25 -4.21 -19.63
N LYS A 177 -2.21 -4.87 -19.14
CA LYS A 177 -2.24 -6.30 -18.79
C LYS A 177 -3.16 -6.59 -17.61
N ASN A 178 -2.98 -5.86 -16.52
CA ASN A 178 -3.60 -6.18 -15.23
C ASN A 178 -4.94 -5.47 -15.01
N ARG A 179 -5.10 -4.26 -15.53
CA ARG A 179 -6.35 -3.48 -15.48
C ARG A 179 -6.82 -3.21 -14.05
N ARG A 180 -5.91 -2.85 -13.16
CA ARG A 180 -6.19 -2.54 -11.74
C ARG A 180 -6.58 -1.10 -11.53
#